data_8696db870a66412b63b9fdc8129bb2ef
#
_entry.id   8696db870a66412b63b9fdc8129bb2ef
#
_cell.length_a   1.000
_cell.length_b   1.000
_cell.length_c   1.000
_cell.angle_alpha   90.00
_cell.angle_beta   90.00
_cell.angle_gamma   90.00
#
_symmetry.space_group_name_H-M   'P 1'
#
loop_
_entity.id
_entity.type
_entity.pdbx_description
1 polymer ?
#
loop_
_entity_poly.entity_id
_entity_poly.type
_entity_poly.pdbx_seq_one_letter_code
_entity_poly.pdbx_strand_id
1 'polypeptide(L)'
;MLKKIVSVSVILLASCSHRPDILYCPNVVITPEYSHVTAFYGNQPQFRAELIGYEGYCRYNPKNGQTTAKVSPIFEIARLTDAGGKKVNISYYANTSYNPNPLMGRQPHSFSTRIENVGEKTMVTGDEISVTIPNGEPGYQINLEMALSKNQYLYNQQQGLAF
;
A
#
# COMPACT_ATOMS: atom_id res chain seq x y z
N MET A 1 -20.55 -57.25 55.15
CA MET A 1 -20.23 -55.79 55.04
C MET A 1 -19.45 -55.56 53.76
N LEU A 2 -20.09 -55.07 52.70
CA LEU A 2 -19.48 -54.84 51.39
C LEU A 2 -19.05 -53.40 51.34
N LYS A 3 -17.71 -53.12 51.26
CA LYS A 3 -17.15 -51.79 51.01
C LYS A 3 -17.21 -51.52 49.53
N LYS A 4 -18.05 -50.58 49.10
CA LYS A 4 -18.05 -50.03 47.74
C LYS A 4 -16.87 -49.05 47.59
N ILE A 5 -15.92 -49.35 46.68
CA ILE A 5 -14.85 -48.45 46.24
C ILE A 5 -15.43 -47.61 45.13
N VAL A 6 -15.57 -46.32 45.37
CA VAL A 6 -15.94 -45.33 44.34
C VAL A 6 -14.68 -44.82 43.69
N SER A 7 -14.44 -45.25 42.45
CA SER A 7 -13.34 -44.73 41.61
C SER A 7 -13.75 -43.37 41.03
N VAL A 8 -13.07 -42.30 41.47
CA VAL A 8 -13.22 -40.96 40.91
C VAL A 8 -12.28 -40.83 39.73
N SER A 9 -12.81 -40.90 38.52
CA SER A 9 -12.06 -40.63 37.31
C SER A 9 -11.92 -39.11 37.14
N VAL A 10 -10.69 -38.60 37.35
CA VAL A 10 -10.35 -37.20 37.04
C VAL A 10 -10.11 -37.06 35.53
N ILE A 11 -11.07 -36.47 34.83
CA ILE A 11 -10.93 -36.12 33.41
C ILE A 11 -10.11 -34.83 33.36
N LEU A 12 -8.82 -34.96 33.01
CA LEU A 12 -7.95 -33.82 32.65
C LEU A 12 -8.41 -33.27 31.30
N LEU A 13 -9.23 -32.20 31.34
CA LEU A 13 -9.51 -31.38 30.17
C LEU A 13 -8.25 -30.62 29.81
N ALA A 14 -7.45 -31.19 28.91
CA ALA A 14 -6.40 -30.45 28.22
C ALA A 14 -7.07 -29.38 27.33
N SER A 15 -7.32 -28.20 27.89
CA SER A 15 -7.70 -27.03 27.09
C SER A 15 -6.47 -26.63 26.23
N CYS A 16 -6.45 -27.08 24.98
CA CYS A 16 -5.60 -26.46 23.97
C CYS A 16 -6.06 -25.00 23.82
N SER A 17 -5.41 -24.10 24.55
CA SER A 17 -5.53 -22.68 24.30
C SER A 17 -4.87 -22.37 22.95
N HIS A 18 -5.65 -22.52 21.89
CA HIS A 18 -5.28 -21.97 20.60
C HIS A 18 -5.26 -20.46 20.78
N ARG A 19 -4.08 -19.85 20.97
CA ARG A 19 -3.94 -18.41 20.86
C ARG A 19 -4.31 -18.09 19.41
N PRO A 20 -5.31 -17.24 19.15
CA PRO A 20 -5.54 -16.78 17.80
C PRO A 20 -4.23 -16.13 17.32
N ASP A 21 -3.69 -16.66 16.22
CA ASP A 21 -2.54 -16.03 15.57
C ASP A 21 -2.96 -14.61 15.22
N ILE A 22 -2.42 -13.62 15.94
CA ILE A 22 -2.73 -12.22 15.70
C ILE A 22 -2.04 -11.88 14.38
N LEU A 23 -2.85 -11.70 13.35
CA LEU A 23 -2.39 -11.26 12.03
C LEU A 23 -2.04 -9.77 12.11
N TYR A 24 -0.76 -9.44 12.04
CA TYR A 24 -0.31 -8.06 11.90
C TYR A 24 -0.16 -7.71 10.42
N CYS A 25 -1.10 -6.91 9.91
CA CYS A 25 -0.95 -6.26 8.62
C CYS A 25 -0.12 -4.99 8.77
N PRO A 26 0.77 -4.68 7.82
CA PRO A 26 1.46 -3.38 7.80
C PRO A 26 0.45 -2.26 7.62
N ASN A 27 0.72 -1.13 8.24
CA ASN A 27 -0.03 0.08 7.97
C ASN A 27 0.36 0.62 6.58
N VAL A 28 -0.61 0.91 5.73
CA VAL A 28 -0.36 1.53 4.42
C VAL A 28 -0.64 3.02 4.54
N VAL A 29 0.34 3.84 4.18
CA VAL A 29 0.29 5.30 4.28
C VAL A 29 0.55 5.91 2.91
N ILE A 30 -0.25 6.89 2.54
CA ILE A 30 0.00 7.77 1.41
C ILE A 30 0.62 9.05 1.98
N THR A 31 1.84 9.37 1.55
CA THR A 31 2.54 10.57 1.99
C THR A 31 1.97 11.78 1.23
N PRO A 32 1.29 12.75 1.89
CA PRO A 32 0.58 13.82 1.20
C PRO A 32 1.48 14.63 0.26
N GLU A 33 2.70 14.94 0.69
CA GLU A 33 3.68 15.73 -0.10
C GLU A 33 4.08 15.04 -1.41
N TYR A 34 3.88 13.72 -1.49
CA TYR A 34 4.21 12.88 -2.63
C TYR A 34 2.99 12.18 -3.24
N SER A 35 1.78 12.68 -2.96
CA SER A 35 0.55 12.06 -3.49
C SER A 35 0.17 12.55 -4.89
N HIS A 36 0.74 13.67 -5.36
CA HIS A 36 0.39 14.31 -6.63
C HIS A 36 1.56 14.35 -7.60
N VAL A 37 1.27 14.21 -8.90
CA VAL A 37 2.23 14.48 -9.97
C VAL A 37 1.53 15.23 -11.10
N THR A 38 2.19 16.29 -11.63
CA THR A 38 1.78 16.96 -12.86
C THR A 38 2.78 16.62 -13.96
N ALA A 39 2.31 15.98 -15.02
CA ALA A 39 3.09 15.72 -16.22
C ALA A 39 2.95 16.89 -17.20
N PHE A 40 4.09 17.31 -17.77
CA PHE A 40 4.15 18.43 -18.69
C PHE A 40 4.49 17.96 -20.10
N TYR A 41 3.97 18.66 -21.09
CA TYR A 41 4.43 18.62 -22.46
C TYR A 41 4.99 20.01 -22.82
N GLY A 42 6.32 20.09 -22.94
CA GLY A 42 6.98 21.40 -22.93
C GLY A 42 6.71 22.14 -21.61
N ASN A 43 6.17 23.34 -21.69
CA ASN A 43 5.81 24.15 -20.52
C ASN A 43 4.31 24.07 -20.14
N GLN A 44 3.54 23.24 -20.83
CA GLN A 44 2.10 23.13 -20.58
C GLN A 44 1.81 21.91 -19.72
N PRO A 45 1.02 22.04 -18.62
CA PRO A 45 0.57 20.90 -17.84
C PRO A 45 -0.37 20.06 -18.70
N GLN A 46 -0.04 18.78 -18.88
CA GLN A 46 -0.79 17.85 -19.71
C GLN A 46 -1.74 16.99 -18.91
N PHE A 47 -1.22 16.36 -17.85
CA PHE A 47 -1.97 15.51 -16.96
C PHE A 47 -1.65 15.84 -15.51
N ARG A 48 -2.64 15.60 -14.64
CA ARG A 48 -2.43 15.51 -13.19
C ARG A 48 -2.86 14.13 -12.75
N ALA A 49 -2.03 13.47 -11.96
CA ALA A 49 -2.40 12.24 -11.28
C ALA A 49 -2.27 12.43 -9.77
N GLU A 50 -3.21 11.86 -9.06
CA GLU A 50 -3.28 11.87 -7.60
C GLU A 50 -3.43 10.43 -7.10
N LEU A 51 -2.62 10.04 -6.14
CA LEU A 51 -2.73 8.79 -5.41
C LEU A 51 -3.77 8.98 -4.29
N ILE A 52 -4.99 8.52 -4.53
CA ILE A 52 -6.17 8.81 -3.69
C ILE A 52 -6.50 7.72 -2.67
N GLY A 53 -5.91 6.53 -2.82
CA GLY A 53 -6.22 5.41 -1.95
C GLY A 53 -5.48 4.15 -2.34
N TYR A 54 -5.89 3.07 -1.73
CA TYR A 54 -5.41 1.73 -2.04
C TYR A 54 -6.47 0.68 -1.68
N GLU A 55 -6.36 -0.47 -2.32
CA GLU A 55 -7.01 -1.71 -1.91
C GLU A 55 -5.95 -2.70 -1.45
N GLY A 56 -6.28 -3.58 -0.50
CA GLY A 56 -5.28 -4.55 -0.08
C GLY A 56 -5.78 -5.54 0.95
N TYR A 57 -5.00 -6.58 1.13
CA TYR A 57 -5.24 -7.61 2.13
C TYR A 57 -3.91 -8.24 2.60
N CYS A 58 -3.95 -8.93 3.73
CA CYS A 58 -2.83 -9.69 4.25
C CYS A 58 -3.15 -11.17 4.30
N ARG A 59 -2.13 -11.98 4.09
CA ARG A 59 -2.18 -13.42 4.28
C ARG A 59 -1.04 -13.86 5.18
N TYR A 60 -1.38 -14.48 6.29
CA TYR A 60 -0.42 -15.13 7.17
C TYR A 60 -0.15 -16.56 6.73
N ASN A 61 1.10 -16.97 6.78
CA ASN A 61 1.51 -18.34 6.54
C ASN A 61 2.06 -18.95 7.85
N PRO A 62 1.28 -19.84 8.52
CA PRO A 62 1.67 -20.41 9.81
C PRO A 62 2.88 -21.35 9.71
N LYS A 63 3.22 -21.84 8.50
CA LYS A 63 4.35 -22.75 8.32
C LYS A 63 5.71 -22.06 8.47
N ASN A 64 5.79 -20.79 8.11
CA ASN A 64 7.05 -20.03 8.17
C ASN A 64 6.92 -18.73 9.00
N GLY A 65 5.77 -18.47 9.62
CA GLY A 65 5.52 -17.27 10.43
C GLY A 65 5.49 -15.95 9.64
N GLN A 66 5.42 -15.99 8.31
CA GLN A 66 5.46 -14.80 7.48
C GLN A 66 4.07 -14.26 7.16
N THR A 67 3.95 -12.95 7.14
CA THR A 67 2.77 -12.25 6.59
C THR A 67 3.11 -11.66 5.23
N THR A 68 2.30 -11.92 4.23
CA THR A 68 2.36 -11.26 2.93
C THR A 68 1.24 -10.25 2.84
N ALA A 69 1.59 -8.97 2.72
CA ALA A 69 0.67 -7.89 2.41
C ALA A 69 0.62 -7.70 0.90
N LYS A 70 -0.59 -7.57 0.36
CA LYS A 70 -0.85 -7.25 -1.04
C LYS A 70 -1.61 -5.94 -1.11
N VAL A 71 -1.08 -4.99 -1.88
CA VAL A 71 -1.58 -3.62 -1.95
C VAL A 71 -1.65 -3.19 -3.40
N SER A 72 -2.80 -2.69 -3.83
CA SER A 72 -3.01 -2.09 -5.15
C SER A 72 -3.36 -0.62 -4.97
N PRO A 73 -2.49 0.32 -5.36
CA PRO A 73 -2.76 1.75 -5.23
C PRO A 73 -3.84 2.21 -6.21
N ILE A 74 -4.63 3.21 -5.82
CA ILE A 74 -5.71 3.79 -6.62
C ILE A 74 -5.34 5.22 -6.96
N PHE A 75 -5.41 5.56 -8.25
CA PHE A 75 -5.09 6.87 -8.79
C PHE A 75 -6.31 7.52 -9.42
N GLU A 76 -6.50 8.81 -9.19
CA GLU A 76 -7.33 9.69 -10.04
C GLU A 76 -6.41 10.40 -11.02
N ILE A 77 -6.70 10.33 -12.32
CA ILE A 77 -5.90 10.96 -13.36
C ILE A 77 -6.80 11.88 -14.16
N ALA A 78 -6.41 13.15 -14.28
CA ALA A 78 -7.10 14.17 -15.04
C ALA A 78 -6.27 14.62 -16.25
N ARG A 79 -6.88 14.71 -17.42
CA ARG A 79 -6.27 15.36 -18.59
C ARG A 79 -6.57 16.85 -18.56
N LEU A 80 -5.53 17.67 -18.54
CA LEU A 80 -5.64 19.12 -18.35
C LEU A 80 -5.67 19.89 -19.66
N THR A 81 -4.94 19.43 -20.67
CA THR A 81 -4.83 20.11 -21.99
C THR A 81 -4.76 19.10 -23.12
N ASP A 82 -4.93 19.58 -24.36
CA ASP A 82 -4.71 18.78 -25.58
C ASP A 82 -3.24 18.68 -25.98
N ALA A 83 -2.35 19.37 -25.28
CA ALA A 83 -0.91 19.32 -25.54
C ALA A 83 -0.39 17.87 -25.37
N GLY A 84 0.55 17.47 -26.23
CA GLY A 84 1.09 16.11 -26.21
C GLY A 84 0.09 15.06 -26.70
N GLY A 85 0.21 13.87 -26.22
CA GLY A 85 -0.67 12.74 -26.59
C GLY A 85 -1.75 12.48 -25.53
N LYS A 86 -2.50 11.42 -25.75
CA LYS A 86 -3.53 10.93 -24.83
C LYS A 86 -3.00 9.92 -23.81
N LYS A 87 -1.76 9.45 -24.01
CA LYS A 87 -1.10 8.46 -23.15
C LYS A 87 -0.35 9.16 -22.03
N VAL A 88 -0.55 8.71 -20.81
CA VAL A 88 0.21 9.12 -19.63
C VAL A 88 0.91 7.91 -19.00
N ASN A 89 2.16 8.13 -18.58
CA ASN A 89 2.93 7.17 -17.79
C ASN A 89 2.99 7.67 -16.35
N ILE A 90 2.58 6.84 -15.43
CA ILE A 90 2.60 7.12 -13.99
C ILE A 90 3.68 6.24 -13.37
N SER A 91 4.56 6.86 -12.60
CA SER A 91 5.58 6.15 -11.81
C SER A 91 5.40 6.47 -10.33
N TYR A 92 5.57 5.46 -9.49
CA TYR A 92 5.40 5.57 -8.05
C TYR A 92 6.32 4.60 -7.32
N TYR A 93 6.44 4.77 -6.02
CA TYR A 93 7.20 3.91 -5.14
C TYR A 93 6.31 3.28 -4.08
N ALA A 94 6.62 2.03 -3.73
CA ALA A 94 6.20 1.42 -2.49
C ALA A 94 7.43 1.26 -1.61
N ASN A 95 7.52 2.06 -0.57
CA ASN A 95 8.62 2.05 0.38
C ASN A 95 8.20 1.26 1.61
N THR A 96 8.94 0.21 1.96
CA THR A 96 8.70 -0.53 3.20
C THR A 96 9.59 0.02 4.30
N SER A 97 9.02 0.34 5.43
CA SER A 97 9.72 0.79 6.63
C SER A 97 9.33 -0.04 7.85
N TYR A 98 10.20 -0.07 8.85
CA TYR A 98 10.00 -0.72 10.14
C TYR A 98 10.60 0.18 11.23
N ASN A 99 9.83 0.47 12.28
CA ASN A 99 10.36 1.28 13.38
C ASN A 99 11.28 0.41 14.30
N PRO A 100 12.59 0.75 14.51
CA PRO A 100 13.24 2.03 14.26
C PRO A 100 13.95 2.17 12.89
N ASN A 101 13.87 1.20 11.98
CA ASN A 101 14.56 1.23 10.69
C ASN A 101 13.69 1.91 9.63
N PRO A 102 13.94 3.19 9.29
CA PRO A 102 12.99 3.99 8.50
C PRO A 102 12.89 3.61 7.03
N LEU A 103 13.83 2.83 6.48
CA LEU A 103 13.77 2.41 5.09
C LEU A 103 14.38 1.01 4.93
N MET A 104 13.53 0.02 4.71
CA MET A 104 13.96 -1.38 4.46
C MET A 104 13.98 -1.75 2.98
N GLY A 105 13.21 -1.06 2.15
CA GLY A 105 13.17 -1.31 0.73
C GLY A 105 12.37 -0.24 -0.01
N ARG A 106 12.81 0.06 -1.22
CA ARG A 106 12.13 0.97 -2.16
C ARG A 106 11.88 0.23 -3.45
N GLN A 107 10.64 0.00 -3.79
CA GLN A 107 10.24 -0.70 -5.00
C GLN A 107 9.63 0.30 -5.98
N PRO A 108 10.27 0.52 -7.16
CA PRO A 108 9.72 1.33 -8.22
C PRO A 108 8.64 0.56 -8.99
N HIS A 109 7.55 1.24 -9.28
CA HIS A 109 6.45 0.74 -10.09
C HIS A 109 6.06 1.76 -11.13
N SER A 110 5.49 1.30 -12.25
CA SER A 110 4.95 2.20 -13.27
C SER A 110 3.86 1.50 -14.07
N PHE A 111 2.90 2.28 -14.51
CA PHE A 111 1.89 1.84 -15.48
C PHE A 111 1.60 2.94 -16.48
N SER A 112 0.94 2.58 -17.58
CA SER A 112 0.50 3.52 -18.60
C SER A 112 -1.00 3.43 -18.75
N THR A 113 -1.64 4.57 -18.89
CA THR A 113 -3.07 4.63 -19.24
C THR A 113 -3.32 5.66 -20.33
N ARG A 114 -4.54 5.70 -20.85
CA ARG A 114 -4.95 6.61 -21.91
C ARG A 114 -6.20 7.35 -21.48
N ILE A 115 -6.20 8.67 -21.63
CA ILE A 115 -7.33 9.54 -21.30
C ILE A 115 -7.68 10.35 -22.55
N GLU A 116 -8.89 10.16 -23.05
CA GLU A 116 -9.28 10.65 -24.37
C GLU A 116 -9.57 12.14 -24.36
N ASN A 117 -10.30 12.64 -23.37
CA ASN A 117 -10.86 13.97 -23.40
C ASN A 117 -10.23 14.91 -22.36
N VAL A 118 -10.04 16.17 -22.73
CA VAL A 118 -9.64 17.23 -21.79
C VAL A 118 -10.74 17.43 -20.76
N GLY A 119 -10.36 17.56 -19.50
CA GLY A 119 -11.29 17.66 -18.36
C GLY A 119 -11.82 16.32 -17.86
N GLU A 120 -11.56 15.23 -18.60
CA GLU A 120 -11.90 13.88 -18.13
C GLU A 120 -11.04 13.48 -16.95
N LYS A 121 -11.69 12.90 -15.92
CA LYS A 121 -11.08 12.26 -14.78
C LYS A 121 -11.33 10.78 -14.84
N THR A 122 -10.32 9.98 -14.65
CA THR A 122 -10.39 8.53 -14.70
C THR A 122 -9.72 7.95 -13.46
N MET A 123 -10.41 7.01 -12.80
CA MET A 123 -9.81 6.22 -11.73
C MET A 123 -9.12 4.98 -12.30
N VAL A 124 -7.90 4.75 -11.87
CA VAL A 124 -7.07 3.62 -12.31
C VAL A 124 -6.48 2.93 -11.09
N THR A 125 -6.65 1.62 -11.01
CA THR A 125 -5.94 0.79 -10.02
C THR A 125 -4.60 0.37 -10.60
N GLY A 126 -3.53 0.62 -9.86
CA GLY A 126 -2.18 0.18 -10.21
C GLY A 126 -1.98 -1.32 -9.97
N ASP A 127 -0.83 -1.81 -10.38
CA ASP A 127 -0.47 -3.22 -10.20
C ASP A 127 -0.40 -3.61 -8.72
N GLU A 128 -0.76 -4.87 -8.42
CA GLU A 128 -0.67 -5.41 -7.08
C GLU A 128 0.80 -5.53 -6.63
N ILE A 129 1.11 -4.89 -5.51
CA ILE A 129 2.41 -4.93 -4.86
C ILE A 129 2.36 -5.99 -3.76
N SER A 130 3.37 -6.86 -3.70
CA SER A 130 3.50 -7.85 -2.65
C SER A 130 4.67 -7.52 -1.74
N VAL A 131 4.41 -7.38 -0.44
CA VAL A 131 5.43 -7.15 0.60
C VAL A 131 5.38 -8.30 1.59
N THR A 132 6.51 -8.98 1.79
CA THR A 132 6.63 -10.04 2.78
C THR A 132 7.25 -9.50 4.07
N ILE A 133 6.56 -9.71 5.17
CA ILE A 133 6.94 -9.27 6.50
C ILE A 133 7.38 -10.50 7.28
N PRO A 134 8.65 -10.56 7.73
CA PRO A 134 9.12 -11.64 8.55
C PRO A 134 8.42 -11.64 9.92
N ASN A 135 8.12 -12.83 10.42
CA ASN A 135 7.63 -13.09 11.77
C ASN A 135 6.31 -12.39 12.18
N GLY A 136 5.55 -11.83 11.24
CA GLY A 136 4.28 -11.18 11.54
C GLY A 136 4.36 -10.11 12.63
N GLU A 137 5.51 -9.43 12.75
CA GLU A 137 5.76 -8.44 13.79
C GLU A 137 5.00 -7.13 13.53
N PRO A 138 4.50 -6.45 14.58
CA PRO A 138 3.91 -5.12 14.45
C PRO A 138 4.99 -4.08 14.13
N GLY A 139 4.58 -2.96 13.52
CA GLY A 139 5.46 -1.81 13.27
C GLY A 139 5.98 -1.69 11.83
N TYR A 140 5.58 -2.62 10.96
CA TYR A 140 5.82 -2.45 9.53
C TYR A 140 4.83 -1.47 8.90
N GLN A 141 5.35 -0.66 7.98
CA GLN A 141 4.58 0.33 7.23
C GLN A 141 4.96 0.26 5.75
N ILE A 142 3.97 0.43 4.90
CA ILE A 142 4.15 0.59 3.45
C ILE A 142 3.77 2.02 3.11
N ASN A 143 4.73 2.81 2.65
CA ASN A 143 4.50 4.17 2.19
C ASN A 143 4.37 4.16 0.67
N LEU A 144 3.23 4.64 0.17
CA LEU A 144 2.96 4.83 -1.24
C LEU A 144 3.23 6.29 -1.61
N GLU A 145 4.05 6.52 -2.63
CA GLU A 145 4.54 7.83 -3.02
C GLU A 145 4.66 7.94 -4.54
N MET A 146 4.22 9.05 -5.13
CA MET A 146 4.50 9.34 -6.53
C MET A 146 6.00 9.54 -6.75
N ALA A 147 6.53 9.06 -7.87
CA ALA A 147 7.92 9.28 -8.24
C ALA A 147 8.08 10.68 -8.84
N LEU A 148 8.38 11.66 -7.98
CA LEU A 148 8.52 13.06 -8.37
C LEU A 148 9.96 13.41 -8.73
N SER A 149 10.16 14.14 -9.83
CA SER A 149 11.38 14.91 -10.04
C SER A 149 11.40 16.13 -9.11
N LYS A 150 12.58 16.71 -8.89
CA LYS A 150 12.72 17.93 -8.08
C LYS A 150 11.80 19.06 -8.58
N ASN A 151 11.69 19.23 -9.88
CA ASN A 151 10.86 20.29 -10.47
C ASN A 151 9.36 20.03 -10.24
N GLN A 152 8.91 18.79 -10.33
CA GLN A 152 7.52 18.42 -10.03
C GLN A 152 7.19 18.63 -8.56
N TYR A 153 8.09 18.27 -7.66
CA TYR A 153 7.93 18.52 -6.23
C TYR A 153 7.79 20.01 -5.93
N LEU A 154 8.70 20.85 -6.46
CA LEU A 154 8.64 22.30 -6.29
C LEU A 154 7.37 22.91 -6.91
N TYR A 155 6.94 22.41 -8.06
CA TYR A 155 5.68 22.82 -8.67
C TYR A 155 4.49 22.50 -7.77
N ASN A 156 4.43 21.29 -7.21
CA ASN A 156 3.36 20.91 -6.28
C ASN A 156 3.31 21.82 -5.05
N GLN A 157 4.47 22.17 -4.48
CA GLN A 157 4.54 23.12 -3.35
C GLN A 157 3.96 24.51 -3.74
N GLN A 158 4.32 25.02 -4.92
CA GLN A 158 3.81 26.32 -5.40
C GLN A 158 2.31 26.31 -5.66
N GLN A 159 1.75 25.15 -6.04
CA GLN A 159 0.31 24.99 -6.25
C GLN A 159 -0.47 24.67 -4.98
N GLY A 160 0.19 24.57 -3.81
CA GLY A 160 -0.45 24.17 -2.56
C GLY A 160 -0.94 22.71 -2.57
N LEU A 161 -0.32 21.84 -3.39
CA LEU A 161 -0.65 20.42 -3.48
C LEU A 161 0.23 19.57 -2.56
N ALA A 162 1.23 20.15 -1.92
CA ALA A 162 2.08 19.53 -0.91
C ALA A 162 1.79 20.21 0.43
N PHE A 163 1.24 19.48 1.38
CA PHE A 163 0.93 19.95 2.74
C PHE A 163 1.80 19.24 3.76
#